data_a747635168391f2c85f95674b7e9a905
#
_entry.id   a747635168391f2c85f95674b7e9a905
#
_cell.length_a   1.000
_cell.length_b   1.000
_cell.length_c   1.000
_cell.angle_alpha   90.00
_cell.angle_beta   90.00
_cell.angle_gamma   90.00
#
_symmetry.space_group_name_H-M   'P 1'
#
loop_
_entity.id
_entity.type
_entity.pdbx_description
1 polymer ?
#
loop_
_entity_poly.entity_id
_entity_poly.type
_entity_poly.pdbx_seq_one_letter_code
_entity_poly.pdbx_strand_id
1 'polypeptide(L)'
;MADQKLIDEVGKYIDKYYEPVKDDIKMDKEMKSIFDKITKFRKKRAEEKALQEEPVKESSLSEDALPEEFDVSTMQKTKIQKGMSSMMSVNRNIDNLMNQLEETFSQRLLRMIDERGMTDSEAYTKAYVDRRHFSKIRKDVNYVPNKKTVLAFTIALELSLDEAKDLLASAGFALSRSSKTDIIVAYFLQNKIYDMFKINDVLDAYGQPVF
;
A
#
# COMPACT_ATOMS: atom_id res chain seq x y z
N MET A 1 3.89 -34.07 -2.20
CA MET A 1 2.76 -34.29 -1.26
C MET A 1 3.02 -33.43 -0.04
N ALA A 2 2.08 -32.59 0.32
CA ALA A 2 2.21 -31.76 1.50
C ALA A 2 2.42 -32.63 2.75
N ASP A 3 3.32 -32.21 3.61
CA ASP A 3 3.55 -32.89 4.89
C ASP A 3 2.33 -32.65 5.80
N GLN A 4 1.50 -33.69 5.98
CA GLN A 4 0.26 -33.61 6.76
C GLN A 4 0.51 -33.11 8.17
N LYS A 5 1.65 -33.48 8.76
CA LYS A 5 2.03 -33.01 10.10
C LYS A 5 2.24 -31.49 10.14
N LEU A 6 2.89 -30.93 9.10
CA LEU A 6 3.10 -29.48 8.96
C LEU A 6 1.77 -28.74 8.76
N ILE A 7 0.86 -29.29 7.96
CA ILE A 7 -0.49 -28.73 7.77
C ILE A 7 -1.24 -28.68 9.10
N ASP A 8 -1.20 -29.74 9.90
CA ASP A 8 -1.87 -29.79 11.19
C ASP A 8 -1.27 -28.82 12.22
N GLU A 9 0.06 -28.62 12.19
CA GLU A 9 0.74 -27.65 13.04
C GLU A 9 0.35 -26.21 12.67
N VAL A 10 0.34 -25.91 11.38
CA VAL A 10 -0.12 -24.60 10.87
C VAL A 10 -1.60 -24.39 11.17
N GLY A 11 -2.43 -25.44 11.10
CA GLY A 11 -3.84 -25.38 11.49
C GLY A 11 -4.03 -24.92 12.92
N LYS A 12 -3.32 -25.50 13.86
CA LYS A 12 -3.35 -25.09 15.28
C LYS A 12 -2.89 -23.63 15.47
N TYR A 13 -1.92 -23.20 14.66
CA TYR A 13 -1.45 -21.82 14.70
C TYR A 13 -2.50 -20.86 14.14
N ILE A 14 -3.17 -21.21 13.04
CA ILE A 14 -4.29 -20.45 12.50
C ILE A 14 -5.41 -20.32 13.54
N ASP A 15 -5.85 -21.43 14.14
CA ASP A 15 -6.92 -21.44 15.16
C ASP A 15 -6.61 -20.51 16.34
N LYS A 16 -5.32 -20.41 16.70
CA LYS A 16 -4.86 -19.55 17.80
C LYS A 16 -4.82 -18.06 17.45
N TYR A 17 -4.46 -17.72 16.23
CA TYR A 17 -4.14 -16.33 15.87
C TYR A 17 -5.10 -15.71 14.83
N TYR A 18 -5.95 -16.53 14.18
CA TYR A 18 -6.89 -16.04 13.20
C TYR A 18 -8.07 -15.33 13.87
N GLU A 19 -8.19 -14.05 13.56
CA GLU A 19 -9.33 -13.23 13.95
C GLU A 19 -10.13 -12.92 12.67
N PRO A 20 -11.21 -13.69 12.35
CA PRO A 20 -12.01 -13.39 11.18
C PRO A 20 -12.59 -11.99 11.31
N VAL A 21 -12.58 -11.24 10.21
CA VAL A 21 -13.34 -10.00 10.15
C VAL A 21 -14.79 -10.37 10.46
N LYS A 22 -15.31 -9.90 11.59
CA LYS A 22 -16.71 -10.10 11.93
C LYS A 22 -17.53 -9.32 10.91
N ASP A 23 -18.16 -10.01 9.98
CA ASP A 23 -19.11 -9.42 9.03
C ASP A 23 -20.36 -8.84 9.73
N ASP A 24 -20.45 -8.99 11.04
CA ASP A 24 -21.47 -8.44 11.93
C ASP A 24 -21.19 -6.98 12.36
N ILE A 25 -20.75 -6.12 11.45
CA ILE A 25 -21.17 -4.73 11.59
C ILE A 25 -22.64 -4.75 11.21
N LYS A 26 -23.53 -5.03 12.21
CA LYS A 26 -24.93 -4.68 12.09
C LYS A 26 -24.95 -3.19 11.82
N MET A 27 -24.97 -2.85 10.51
CA MET A 27 -25.17 -1.46 10.09
C MET A 27 -26.46 -1.01 10.73
N ASP A 28 -26.33 -0.15 11.73
CA ASP A 28 -27.50 0.43 12.36
C ASP A 28 -28.31 1.18 11.30
N LYS A 29 -29.57 1.49 11.57
CA LYS A 29 -30.46 2.11 10.57
C LYS A 29 -29.92 3.45 10.06
N GLU A 30 -29.13 4.16 10.85
CA GLU A 30 -28.52 5.44 10.48
C GLU A 30 -27.37 5.23 9.48
N MET A 31 -26.50 4.25 9.72
CA MET A 31 -25.39 3.92 8.83
C MET A 31 -25.89 3.37 7.49
N LYS A 32 -26.96 2.55 7.48
CA LYS A 32 -27.64 2.15 6.23
C LYS A 32 -28.17 3.34 5.46
N SER A 33 -28.84 4.28 6.14
CA SER A 33 -29.36 5.50 5.52
C SER A 33 -28.26 6.37 4.89
N ILE A 34 -27.09 6.49 5.56
CA ILE A 34 -25.93 7.23 5.04
C ILE A 34 -25.36 6.51 3.82
N PHE A 35 -25.20 5.20 3.88
CA PHE A 35 -24.68 4.39 2.77
C PHE A 35 -25.60 4.46 1.54
N ASP A 36 -26.92 4.39 1.72
CA ASP A 36 -27.91 4.54 0.66
C ASP A 36 -27.87 5.94 0.02
N LYS A 37 -27.69 6.98 0.82
CA LYS A 37 -27.49 8.35 0.31
C LYS A 37 -26.24 8.46 -0.53
N ILE A 38 -25.08 7.95 -0.03
CA ILE A 38 -23.81 7.97 -0.76
C ILE A 38 -23.92 7.21 -2.09
N THR A 39 -24.60 6.05 -2.09
CA THR A 39 -24.79 5.23 -3.29
C THR A 39 -25.68 5.96 -4.32
N LYS A 40 -26.76 6.61 -3.88
CA LYS A 40 -27.60 7.45 -4.73
C LYS A 40 -26.83 8.63 -5.32
N PHE A 41 -25.99 9.32 -4.52
CA PHE A 41 -25.16 10.42 -5.00
C PHE A 41 -24.13 9.95 -6.05
N ARG A 42 -23.50 8.81 -5.83
CA ARG A 42 -22.56 8.23 -6.80
C ARG A 42 -23.24 7.87 -8.12
N LYS A 43 -24.43 7.28 -8.06
CA LYS A 43 -25.23 6.92 -9.24
C LYS A 43 -25.66 8.17 -10.03
N LYS A 44 -26.18 9.19 -9.33
CA LYS A 44 -26.58 10.47 -9.94
C LYS A 44 -25.38 11.16 -10.62
N ARG A 45 -24.21 11.18 -9.97
CA ARG A 45 -23.00 11.80 -10.55
C ARG A 45 -22.44 11.04 -11.76
N ALA A 46 -22.63 9.69 -11.79
CA ALA A 46 -22.29 8.89 -12.95
C ALA A 46 -23.24 9.13 -14.12
N GLU A 47 -24.54 9.29 -13.85
CA GLU A 47 -25.56 9.63 -14.85
C GLU A 47 -25.37 11.06 -15.40
N GLU A 48 -25.04 12.04 -14.54
CA GLU A 48 -24.72 13.41 -14.96
C GLU A 48 -23.45 13.48 -15.81
N LYS A 49 -22.44 12.64 -15.52
CA LYS A 49 -21.21 12.56 -16.30
C LYS A 49 -21.42 11.91 -17.66
N ALA A 50 -22.30 10.92 -17.75
CA ALA A 50 -22.68 10.26 -19.00
C ALA A 50 -23.50 11.17 -19.94
N LEU A 51 -24.17 12.20 -19.39
CA LEU A 51 -24.96 13.17 -20.16
C LEU A 51 -24.13 14.38 -20.67
N GLN A 52 -22.87 14.52 -20.26
CA GLN A 52 -21.97 15.63 -20.63
C GLN A 52 -20.94 15.27 -21.70
N GLU A 53 -20.92 14.05 -22.21
CA GLU A 53 -20.02 13.63 -23.30
C GLU A 53 -20.71 13.81 -24.66
N GLU A 54 -20.99 15.08 -25.07
CA GLU A 54 -21.13 15.46 -26.47
C GLU A 54 -19.83 16.15 -26.94
N PRO A 55 -19.36 15.92 -28.19
CA PRO A 55 -18.06 16.37 -28.64
C PRO A 55 -18.07 17.90 -28.89
N VAL A 56 -17.24 18.61 -28.12
CA VAL A 56 -17.00 20.05 -28.34
C VAL A 56 -16.21 20.21 -29.62
N LYS A 57 -16.85 20.81 -30.65
CA LYS A 57 -16.20 21.32 -31.84
C LYS A 57 -15.33 22.51 -31.46
N GLU A 58 -14.05 22.47 -31.82
CA GLU A 58 -13.17 23.63 -31.80
C GLU A 58 -13.80 24.79 -32.59
N SER A 59 -14.03 25.90 -31.91
CA SER A 59 -14.20 27.21 -32.57
C SER A 59 -13.33 28.21 -31.82
N SER A 60 -12.50 28.86 -32.63
CA SER A 60 -11.59 29.97 -32.40
C SER A 60 -12.02 30.94 -31.31
N LEU A 61 -11.21 31.17 -30.29
CA LEU A 61 -11.34 32.28 -29.35
C LEU A 61 -10.44 33.43 -29.82
N SER A 62 -11.10 34.56 -30.16
CA SER A 62 -10.48 35.85 -30.32
C SER A 62 -10.03 36.41 -28.97
N GLU A 63 -8.78 36.90 -28.92
CA GLU A 63 -8.27 37.80 -27.89
C GLU A 63 -9.10 39.07 -27.88
N ASP A 64 -9.67 39.44 -26.72
CA ASP A 64 -9.82 40.82 -26.25
C ASP A 64 -10.69 40.85 -24.97
N ALA A 65 -10.11 41.43 -23.97
CA ALA A 65 -10.66 42.12 -22.79
C ALA A 65 -10.11 41.64 -21.43
N LEU A 66 -9.04 42.30 -21.02
CA LEU A 66 -8.64 42.39 -19.60
C LEU A 66 -9.49 43.48 -18.95
N PRO A 67 -10.11 43.25 -17.79
CA PRO A 67 -10.63 44.34 -16.94
C PRO A 67 -9.50 44.93 -16.10
N GLU A 68 -9.52 46.27 -16.03
CA GLU A 68 -8.58 47.15 -15.36
C GLU A 68 -8.56 47.02 -13.84
N GLU A 69 -7.38 47.24 -13.30
CA GLU A 69 -6.96 47.69 -11.96
C GLU A 69 -7.88 47.46 -10.77
N PHE A 70 -7.45 46.47 -9.94
CA PHE A 70 -7.89 46.36 -8.54
C PHE A 70 -6.83 47.03 -7.64
N ASP A 71 -7.19 48.19 -7.04
CA ASP A 71 -6.35 48.98 -6.14
C ASP A 71 -6.14 48.23 -4.80
N VAL A 72 -4.91 47.79 -4.57
CA VAL A 72 -4.48 47.01 -3.37
C VAL A 72 -3.99 47.87 -2.21
N SER A 73 -4.21 49.21 -2.23
CA SER A 73 -3.55 50.13 -1.30
C SER A 73 -4.21 50.23 0.10
N THR A 74 -5.32 49.56 0.39
CA THR A 74 -6.08 49.78 1.66
C THR A 74 -6.38 48.51 2.47
N MET A 75 -5.61 47.43 2.37
CA MET A 75 -5.76 46.31 3.29
C MET A 75 -4.65 46.30 4.37
N GLN A 76 -5.09 46.54 5.58
CA GLN A 76 -4.33 46.63 6.83
C GLN A 76 -3.17 45.66 6.96
N LYS A 77 -1.95 46.20 7.04
CA LYS A 77 -0.66 45.49 7.22
C LYS A 77 -0.55 44.58 8.47
N THR A 78 -1.49 44.63 9.37
CA THR A 78 -1.46 43.90 10.65
C THR A 78 -2.00 42.47 10.63
N LYS A 79 -2.82 42.07 9.64
CA LYS A 79 -3.33 40.68 9.51
C LYS A 79 -2.41 39.76 8.68
N ILE A 80 -1.63 40.36 7.77
CA ILE A 80 -0.75 39.60 6.87
C ILE A 80 0.45 39.01 7.62
N GLN A 81 1.00 39.75 8.59
CA GLN A 81 2.20 39.34 9.33
C GLN A 81 1.97 38.12 10.26
N LYS A 82 0.74 37.97 10.80
CA LYS A 82 0.36 36.82 11.63
C LYS A 82 0.06 35.57 10.80
N GLY A 83 -0.47 35.74 9.60
CA GLY A 83 -0.69 34.66 8.63
C GLY A 83 0.60 34.09 8.04
N MET A 84 1.55 34.95 7.70
CA MET A 84 2.86 34.55 7.14
C MET A 84 3.71 33.82 8.19
N SER A 85 3.69 34.22 9.47
CA SER A 85 4.41 33.52 10.54
C SER A 85 3.86 32.13 10.79
N SER A 86 2.53 31.94 10.70
CA SER A 86 1.90 30.63 10.82
C SER A 86 2.20 29.72 9.62
N MET A 87 2.18 30.24 8.40
CA MET A 87 2.57 29.50 7.20
C MET A 87 4.06 29.08 7.20
N MET A 88 4.94 29.97 7.67
CA MET A 88 6.37 29.64 7.79
C MET A 88 6.66 28.59 8.86
N SER A 89 5.85 28.51 9.92
CA SER A 89 5.99 27.46 10.94
C SER A 89 5.47 26.11 10.46
N VAL A 90 4.39 26.10 9.67
CA VAL A 90 3.86 24.88 9.02
C VAL A 90 4.84 24.34 7.99
N ASN A 91 5.41 25.22 7.14
CA ASN A 91 6.38 24.78 6.15
C ASN A 91 7.65 24.18 6.81
N ARG A 92 8.18 24.80 7.88
CA ARG A 92 9.33 24.24 8.62
C ARG A 92 9.01 22.88 9.24
N ASN A 93 7.77 22.65 9.72
CA ASN A 93 7.37 21.35 10.22
C ASN A 93 7.27 20.31 9.10
N ILE A 94 6.77 20.70 7.93
CA ILE A 94 6.70 19.81 6.76
C ILE A 94 8.11 19.47 6.27
N ASP A 95 9.01 20.46 6.15
CA ASP A 95 10.40 20.23 5.75
C ASP A 95 11.12 19.30 6.74
N ASN A 96 10.91 19.44 8.04
CA ASN A 96 11.45 18.56 9.06
C ASN A 96 10.89 17.13 8.96
N LEU A 97 9.60 16.97 8.67
CA LEU A 97 8.98 15.67 8.43
C LEU A 97 9.51 15.04 7.14
N MET A 98 9.69 15.82 6.08
CA MET A 98 10.27 15.35 4.81
C MET A 98 11.74 14.90 4.98
N ASN A 99 12.50 15.54 5.85
CA ASN A 99 13.88 15.15 6.16
C ASN A 99 13.97 13.89 7.07
N GLN A 100 12.84 13.45 7.64
CA GLN A 100 12.74 12.23 8.45
C GLN A 100 12.10 11.07 7.67
N LEU A 101 12.00 11.18 6.32
CA LEU A 101 11.49 10.10 5.50
C LEU A 101 12.33 8.84 5.70
N GLU A 102 11.63 7.77 6.06
CA GLU A 102 12.23 6.45 6.16
C GLU A 102 12.60 5.92 4.76
N GLU A 103 13.49 4.95 4.75
CA GLU A 103 13.91 4.23 3.56
C GLU A 103 12.69 3.64 2.83
N THR A 104 12.60 3.88 1.51
CA THR A 104 11.51 3.32 0.70
C THR A 104 11.62 1.81 0.59
N PHE A 105 10.53 1.15 0.17
CA PHE A 105 10.53 -0.30 -0.06
C PHE A 105 11.66 -0.73 -1.00
N SER A 106 11.82 -0.04 -2.13
CA SER A 106 12.86 -0.37 -3.12
C SER A 106 14.27 -0.25 -2.55
N GLN A 107 14.56 0.84 -1.83
CA GLN A 107 15.87 1.04 -1.20
C GLN A 107 16.15 -0.03 -0.13
N ARG A 108 15.18 -0.29 0.75
CA ARG A 108 15.30 -1.29 1.82
C ARG A 108 15.49 -2.69 1.26
N LEU A 109 14.71 -3.08 0.25
CA LEU A 109 14.85 -4.38 -0.40
C LEU A 109 16.23 -4.57 -1.02
N LEU A 110 16.72 -3.58 -1.78
CA LEU A 110 18.04 -3.67 -2.44
C LEU A 110 19.17 -3.75 -1.41
N ARG A 111 19.11 -2.94 -0.36
CA ARG A 111 20.07 -3.01 0.75
C ARG A 111 20.07 -4.39 1.42
N MET A 112 18.89 -4.96 1.69
CA MET A 112 18.78 -6.30 2.29
C MET A 112 19.31 -7.40 1.38
N ILE A 113 19.19 -7.27 0.06
CA ILE A 113 19.81 -8.19 -0.93
C ILE A 113 21.32 -8.10 -0.85
N ASP A 114 21.87 -6.88 -0.85
CA ASP A 114 23.31 -6.63 -0.78
C ASP A 114 23.91 -7.13 0.55
N GLU A 115 23.27 -6.85 1.69
CA GLU A 115 23.67 -7.33 3.02
C GLU A 115 23.76 -8.86 3.13
N ARG A 116 22.95 -9.58 2.33
CA ARG A 116 22.97 -11.05 2.26
C ARG A 116 23.93 -11.60 1.22
N GLY A 117 24.66 -10.74 0.52
CA GLY A 117 25.58 -11.12 -0.55
C GLY A 117 24.89 -11.81 -1.71
N MET A 118 23.58 -11.58 -1.91
CA MET A 118 22.80 -12.13 -3.00
C MET A 118 22.86 -11.24 -4.22
N THR A 119 22.85 -11.85 -5.40
CA THR A 119 22.63 -11.12 -6.65
C THR A 119 21.13 -10.84 -6.84
N ASP A 120 20.82 -9.80 -7.61
CA ASP A 120 19.45 -9.49 -8.03
C ASP A 120 18.75 -10.72 -8.61
N SER A 121 19.50 -11.48 -9.46
CA SER A 121 18.97 -12.67 -10.13
C SER A 121 18.58 -13.77 -9.17
N GLU A 122 19.38 -14.01 -8.15
CA GLU A 122 19.07 -14.98 -7.09
C GLU A 122 17.85 -14.53 -6.30
N ALA A 123 17.79 -13.24 -5.93
CA ALA A 123 16.70 -12.71 -5.12
C ALA A 123 15.35 -12.84 -5.84
N TYR A 124 15.22 -12.36 -7.09
CA TYR A 124 13.94 -12.44 -7.80
C TYR A 124 13.58 -13.88 -8.21
N THR A 125 14.57 -14.74 -8.49
CA THR A 125 14.32 -16.14 -8.84
C THR A 125 13.81 -16.91 -7.61
N LYS A 126 14.46 -16.77 -6.45
CA LYS A 126 13.98 -17.38 -5.19
C LYS A 126 12.60 -16.87 -4.76
N ALA A 127 12.29 -15.59 -5.06
CA ALA A 127 10.99 -14.98 -4.76
C ALA A 127 9.89 -15.35 -5.79
N TYR A 128 10.19 -16.11 -6.84
CA TYR A 128 9.29 -16.36 -7.98
C TYR A 128 8.75 -15.07 -8.62
N VAL A 129 9.56 -14.01 -8.61
CA VAL A 129 9.23 -12.72 -9.20
C VAL A 129 9.85 -12.60 -10.60
N ASP A 130 9.05 -12.18 -11.57
CA ASP A 130 9.52 -11.94 -12.93
C ASP A 130 10.62 -10.85 -12.99
N ARG A 131 11.64 -11.06 -13.82
CA ARG A 131 12.75 -10.12 -14.02
C ARG A 131 12.28 -8.70 -14.37
N ARG A 132 11.22 -8.58 -15.21
CA ARG A 132 10.69 -7.26 -15.60
C ARG A 132 10.05 -6.55 -14.42
N HIS A 133 9.38 -7.31 -13.55
CA HIS A 133 8.81 -6.78 -12.33
C HIS A 133 9.90 -6.31 -11.37
N PHE A 134 10.93 -7.12 -11.14
CA PHE A 134 12.08 -6.72 -10.32
C PHE A 134 12.79 -5.48 -10.89
N SER A 135 12.94 -5.39 -12.23
CA SER A 135 13.54 -4.22 -12.88
C SER A 135 12.75 -2.91 -12.60
N LYS A 136 11.43 -2.96 -12.38
CA LYS A 136 10.65 -1.79 -11.97
C LYS A 136 11.00 -1.38 -10.55
N ILE A 137 11.09 -2.34 -9.63
CA ILE A 137 11.50 -2.11 -8.24
C ILE A 137 12.88 -1.42 -8.19
N ARG A 138 13.84 -1.89 -9.02
CA ARG A 138 15.19 -1.35 -9.04
C ARG A 138 15.29 0.06 -9.65
N LYS A 139 14.46 0.37 -10.66
CA LYS A 139 14.51 1.64 -11.39
C LYS A 139 13.73 2.77 -10.73
N ASP A 140 12.65 2.44 -10.07
CA ASP A 140 11.76 3.42 -9.46
C ASP A 140 11.79 3.28 -7.94
N VAL A 141 12.42 4.24 -7.29
CA VAL A 141 12.58 4.29 -5.83
C VAL A 141 11.23 4.33 -5.11
N ASN A 142 10.21 4.89 -5.76
CA ASN A 142 8.87 5.01 -5.19
C ASN A 142 7.93 3.88 -5.60
N TYR A 143 8.42 2.89 -6.38
CA TYR A 143 7.60 1.78 -6.81
C TYR A 143 7.29 0.85 -5.63
N VAL A 144 6.00 0.62 -5.40
CA VAL A 144 5.52 -0.32 -4.39
C VAL A 144 4.82 -1.49 -5.10
N PRO A 145 5.36 -2.72 -4.99
CA PRO A 145 4.70 -3.91 -5.54
C PRO A 145 3.48 -4.30 -4.69
N ASN A 146 2.71 -5.29 -5.14
CA ASN A 146 1.62 -5.84 -4.34
C ASN A 146 2.17 -6.59 -3.11
N LYS A 147 1.32 -6.76 -2.09
CA LYS A 147 1.68 -7.40 -0.82
C LYS A 147 2.24 -8.82 -1.00
N LYS A 148 1.67 -9.60 -1.93
CA LYS A 148 2.13 -10.95 -2.24
C LYS A 148 3.60 -10.97 -2.69
N THR A 149 3.99 -10.03 -3.56
CA THR A 149 5.39 -9.87 -3.98
C THR A 149 6.31 -9.51 -2.81
N VAL A 150 5.87 -8.60 -1.92
CA VAL A 150 6.66 -8.26 -0.72
C VAL A 150 6.83 -9.48 0.19
N LEU A 151 5.76 -10.25 0.44
CA LEU A 151 5.82 -11.49 1.22
C LEU A 151 6.77 -12.52 0.57
N ALA A 152 6.75 -12.66 -0.76
CA ALA A 152 7.67 -13.55 -1.46
C ALA A 152 9.14 -13.18 -1.23
N PHE A 153 9.47 -11.89 -1.21
CA PHE A 153 10.82 -11.43 -0.87
C PHE A 153 11.18 -11.69 0.60
N THR A 154 10.23 -11.62 1.54
CA THR A 154 10.54 -11.97 2.95
C THR A 154 11.00 -13.41 3.10
N ILE A 155 10.43 -14.31 2.30
CA ILE A 155 10.80 -15.74 2.27
C ILE A 155 12.12 -15.95 1.53
N ALA A 156 12.25 -15.36 0.33
CA ALA A 156 13.43 -15.51 -0.52
C ALA A 156 14.72 -15.00 0.12
N LEU A 157 14.63 -13.94 0.91
CA LEU A 157 15.75 -13.35 1.67
C LEU A 157 15.91 -13.98 3.06
N GLU A 158 15.11 -14.98 3.41
CA GLU A 158 15.19 -15.67 4.71
C GLU A 158 15.11 -14.70 5.91
N LEU A 159 14.17 -13.71 5.83
CA LEU A 159 14.03 -12.69 6.85
C LEU A 159 13.49 -13.27 8.16
N SER A 160 13.94 -12.72 9.26
CA SER A 160 13.27 -12.90 10.55
C SER A 160 11.87 -12.25 10.50
N LEU A 161 10.99 -12.62 11.44
CA LEU A 161 9.64 -12.04 11.49
C LEU A 161 9.65 -10.52 11.64
N ASP A 162 10.63 -9.95 12.36
CA ASP A 162 10.71 -8.51 12.58
C ASP A 162 11.25 -7.78 11.35
N GLU A 163 12.31 -8.29 10.70
CA GLU A 163 12.78 -7.76 9.42
C GLU A 163 11.68 -7.81 8.34
N ALA A 164 10.88 -8.89 8.34
CA ALA A 164 9.75 -9.02 7.41
C ALA A 164 8.66 -7.97 7.68
N LYS A 165 8.37 -7.67 8.95
CA LYS A 165 7.44 -6.58 9.31
C LYS A 165 7.97 -5.22 8.85
N ASP A 166 9.26 -4.97 9.03
CA ASP A 166 9.90 -3.71 8.61
C ASP A 166 9.86 -3.55 7.08
N LEU A 167 10.13 -4.63 6.34
CA LEU A 167 10.05 -4.60 4.89
C LEU A 167 8.60 -4.39 4.40
N LEU A 168 7.62 -5.04 5.03
CA LEU A 168 6.20 -4.83 4.75
C LEU A 168 5.78 -3.39 5.07
N ALA A 169 6.19 -2.85 6.21
CA ALA A 169 5.87 -1.49 6.63
C ALA A 169 6.40 -0.45 5.63
N SER A 170 7.62 -0.63 5.11
CA SER A 170 8.18 0.26 4.08
C SER A 170 7.40 0.26 2.77
N ALA A 171 6.63 -0.80 2.51
CA ALA A 171 5.68 -0.90 1.40
C ALA A 171 4.25 -0.49 1.78
N GLY A 172 4.00 0.01 2.99
CA GLY A 172 2.68 0.36 3.50
C GLY A 172 1.79 -0.85 3.84
N PHE A 173 2.38 -2.03 4.04
CA PHE A 173 1.67 -3.26 4.39
C PHE A 173 1.97 -3.70 5.83
N ALA A 174 1.10 -4.55 6.36
CA ALA A 174 1.31 -5.23 7.63
C ALA A 174 0.80 -6.67 7.56
N LEU A 175 1.32 -7.55 8.42
CA LEU A 175 0.74 -8.88 8.64
C LEU A 175 -0.57 -8.74 9.42
N SER A 176 -1.65 -9.28 8.86
CA SER A 176 -2.98 -9.18 9.45
C SER A 176 -3.42 -10.51 10.05
N ARG A 177 -4.03 -10.48 11.25
CA ARG A 177 -4.66 -11.64 11.86
C ARG A 177 -5.99 -12.03 11.19
N SER A 178 -6.53 -11.15 10.33
CA SER A 178 -7.74 -11.43 9.55
C SER A 178 -7.43 -12.07 8.19
N SER A 179 -6.16 -12.30 7.86
CA SER A 179 -5.70 -12.92 6.61
C SER A 179 -5.03 -14.25 6.90
N LYS A 180 -5.62 -15.35 6.44
CA LYS A 180 -5.01 -16.68 6.59
C LYS A 180 -3.65 -16.76 5.92
N THR A 181 -3.49 -16.15 4.73
CA THR A 181 -2.20 -16.07 4.04
C THR A 181 -1.13 -15.43 4.92
N ASP A 182 -1.45 -14.30 5.57
CA ASP A 182 -0.49 -13.59 6.43
C ASP A 182 -0.10 -14.42 7.66
N ILE A 183 -1.08 -15.13 8.26
CA ILE A 183 -0.83 -15.99 9.43
C ILE A 183 0.03 -17.18 9.04
N ILE A 184 -0.23 -17.80 7.88
CA ILE A 184 0.58 -18.91 7.37
C ILE A 184 2.01 -18.43 7.16
N VAL A 185 2.21 -17.34 6.44
CA VAL A 185 3.56 -16.78 6.20
C VAL A 185 4.25 -16.42 7.52
N ALA A 186 3.53 -15.78 8.46
CA ALA A 186 4.09 -15.47 9.79
C ALA A 186 4.56 -16.71 10.55
N TYR A 187 3.80 -17.82 10.48
CA TYR A 187 4.21 -19.10 11.07
C TYR A 187 5.54 -19.59 10.49
N PHE A 188 5.68 -19.57 9.15
CA PHE A 188 6.90 -20.04 8.49
C PHE A 188 8.11 -19.15 8.83
N LEU A 189 7.96 -17.82 8.82
CA LEU A 189 9.00 -16.88 9.21
C LEU A 189 9.42 -17.07 10.69
N GLN A 190 8.45 -17.25 11.60
CA GLN A 190 8.70 -17.46 13.02
C GLN A 190 9.47 -18.76 13.28
N ASN A 191 9.19 -19.82 12.52
CA ASN A 191 9.86 -21.10 12.62
C ASN A 191 11.11 -21.22 11.74
N LYS A 192 11.50 -20.13 11.03
CA LYS A 192 12.65 -20.08 10.12
C LYS A 192 12.61 -21.15 9.02
N ILE A 193 11.43 -21.39 8.49
CA ILE A 193 11.19 -22.33 7.39
C ILE A 193 10.99 -21.53 6.10
N TYR A 194 11.98 -21.49 5.23
CA TYR A 194 11.98 -20.64 4.02
C TYR A 194 11.80 -21.44 2.73
N ASP A 195 11.26 -22.65 2.83
CA ASP A 195 10.97 -23.52 1.68
C ASP A 195 9.67 -23.07 0.99
N MET A 196 9.80 -22.42 -0.16
CA MET A 196 8.67 -21.87 -0.92
C MET A 196 7.68 -22.95 -1.37
N PHE A 197 8.15 -24.20 -1.65
CA PHE A 197 7.27 -25.30 -2.03
C PHE A 197 6.38 -25.71 -0.85
N LYS A 198 6.98 -25.88 0.36
CA LYS A 198 6.20 -26.22 1.56
C LYS A 198 5.20 -25.13 1.92
N ILE A 199 5.59 -23.86 1.73
CA ILE A 199 4.68 -22.72 1.98
C ILE A 199 3.51 -22.77 1.01
N ASN A 200 3.77 -23.00 -0.28
CA ASN A 200 2.74 -23.11 -1.31
C ASN A 200 1.82 -24.32 -1.07
N ASP A 201 2.36 -25.48 -0.69
CA ASP A 201 1.58 -26.65 -0.35
C ASP A 201 0.59 -26.38 0.81
N VAL A 202 1.05 -25.65 1.83
CA VAL A 202 0.19 -25.26 2.96
C VAL A 202 -0.82 -24.19 2.55
N LEU A 203 -0.41 -23.17 1.78
CA LEU A 203 -1.34 -22.16 1.27
C LEU A 203 -2.47 -22.80 0.47
N ASP A 204 -2.15 -23.73 -0.44
CA ASP A 204 -3.12 -24.47 -1.25
C ASP A 204 -4.06 -25.30 -0.38
N ALA A 205 -3.53 -26.04 0.61
CA ALA A 205 -4.32 -26.82 1.55
C ALA A 205 -5.36 -25.99 2.33
N TYR A 206 -5.09 -24.69 2.53
CA TYR A 206 -6.03 -23.75 3.17
C TYR A 206 -6.80 -22.89 2.17
N GLY A 207 -6.74 -23.22 0.86
CA GLY A 207 -7.44 -22.48 -0.20
C GLY A 207 -6.95 -21.04 -0.36
N GLN A 208 -5.68 -20.79 -0.03
CA GLN A 208 -5.07 -19.46 -0.16
C GLN A 208 -4.25 -19.37 -1.47
N PRO A 209 -4.12 -18.15 -2.07
CA PRO A 209 -3.35 -17.99 -3.30
C PRO A 209 -1.87 -18.27 -3.06
N VAL A 210 -1.32 -19.23 -3.84
CA VAL A 210 0.11 -19.60 -3.83
C VAL A 210 1.01 -18.52 -4.46
N PHE A 211 2.31 -18.50 -4.10
CA PHE A 211 3.31 -17.57 -4.66
C PHE A 211 3.67 -17.87 -6.11
#